data_80f8b40eeb03bbadb40c8bb121826931
#
_entry.id   80f8b40eeb03bbadb40c8bb121826931
#
_cell.length_a   1.000
_cell.length_b   1.000
_cell.length_c   1.000
_cell.angle_alpha   90.00
_cell.angle_beta   90.00
_cell.angle_gamma   90.00
#
_symmetry.space_group_name_H-M   'P 1'
#
loop_
_entity.id
_entity.type
_entity.pdbx_description
1 polymer ?
#
loop_
_entity_poly.entity_id
_entity_poly.type
_entity_poly.pdbx_seq_one_letter_code
_entity_poly.pdbx_strand_id
1 'polypeptide(L)'
;MKPFDRFCPDCARQIFSHNVQNRIRRCYGLESTVINPPVETARFSCSDVDDGFFLIVSRLLGYKRIDLAVQALGKAGRRLVILGEGPHLSHLRDMAGPGVEFHGRLPDAAMRDFYSRCRALILPGEEDFGITPVEAMACGKPVIAFGKGGALETVVDGRTGVFFREQNVDSLLDAVERCEATAWDSPAIRAHAETFSRESFLEKMTRTFAV
;
A
#
# COMPACT_ATOMS: atom_id res chain seq x y z
N MET A 1 -31.05 7.05 21.26
CA MET A 1 -31.10 7.09 19.77
C MET A 1 -29.67 7.04 19.27
N LYS A 2 -29.27 5.98 18.60
CA LYS A 2 -27.90 5.85 18.06
C LYS A 2 -27.73 6.85 16.90
N PRO A 3 -26.59 7.54 16.77
CA PRO A 3 -26.41 8.62 15.77
C PRO A 3 -26.56 8.19 14.29
N PHE A 4 -26.74 6.89 14.03
CA PHE A 4 -26.89 6.31 12.69
C PHE A 4 -28.33 5.99 12.27
N ASP A 5 -29.35 6.24 13.11
CA ASP A 5 -30.76 5.97 12.78
C ASP A 5 -31.35 6.93 11.72
N ARG A 6 -30.54 7.87 11.19
CA ARG A 6 -30.93 8.78 10.09
C ARG A 6 -30.45 8.35 8.70
N PHE A 7 -29.68 7.28 8.60
CA PHE A 7 -29.31 6.75 7.29
C PHE A 7 -30.39 5.78 6.81
N CYS A 8 -30.84 6.02 5.57
CA CYS A 8 -31.80 5.14 4.88
C CYS A 8 -31.37 3.67 5.07
N PRO A 9 -32.25 2.79 5.60
CA PRO A 9 -31.93 1.37 5.78
C PRO A 9 -31.54 0.67 4.48
N ASP A 10 -32.04 1.20 3.34
CA ASP A 10 -31.81 0.69 1.99
C ASP A 10 -30.60 1.35 1.30
N CYS A 11 -29.96 2.34 1.94
CA CYS A 11 -28.66 2.83 1.46
C CYS A 11 -27.66 1.71 1.61
N ALA A 12 -27.31 1.10 0.50
CA ALA A 12 -26.34 0.04 0.43
C ALA A 12 -25.06 0.42 1.20
N ARG A 13 -24.77 -0.35 2.24
CA ARG A 13 -23.63 -0.14 3.12
C ARG A 13 -22.39 -0.65 2.42
N GLN A 14 -21.93 0.08 1.42
CA GLN A 14 -20.69 -0.26 0.74
C GLN A 14 -19.51 0.32 1.45
N ILE A 15 -18.47 -0.47 1.49
CA ILE A 15 -17.20 -0.12 2.08
C ILE A 15 -16.06 -0.66 1.21
N PHE A 16 -14.89 -0.11 1.40
CA PHE A 16 -13.77 -0.30 0.49
C PHE A 16 -12.80 -1.42 0.88
N SER A 17 -13.00 -2.09 2.03
CA SER A 17 -12.13 -3.21 2.43
C SER A 17 -12.78 -4.14 3.44
N HIS A 18 -12.35 -5.40 3.48
CA HIS A 18 -12.74 -6.36 4.51
C HIS A 18 -12.25 -5.94 5.90
N ASN A 19 -11.11 -5.24 5.98
CA ASN A 19 -10.62 -4.67 7.23
C ASN A 19 -11.64 -3.71 7.84
N VAL A 20 -12.18 -2.79 7.03
CA VAL A 20 -13.24 -1.87 7.47
C VAL A 20 -14.56 -2.60 7.74
N GLN A 21 -14.92 -3.62 6.95
CA GLN A 21 -16.09 -4.46 7.17
C GLN A 21 -16.07 -5.09 8.55
N ASN A 22 -14.97 -5.73 8.91
CA ASN A 22 -14.80 -6.37 10.20
C ASN A 22 -14.89 -5.37 11.36
N ARG A 23 -14.36 -4.16 11.17
CA ARG A 23 -14.45 -3.08 12.15
C ARG A 23 -15.89 -2.60 12.33
N ILE A 24 -16.64 -2.42 11.24
CA ILE A 24 -18.06 -2.03 11.28
C ILE A 24 -18.90 -3.12 11.94
N ARG A 25 -18.71 -4.38 11.57
CA ARG A 25 -19.40 -5.50 12.20
C ARG A 25 -19.14 -5.54 13.72
N ARG A 26 -17.88 -5.41 14.13
CA ARG A 26 -17.49 -5.45 15.55
C ARG A 26 -18.00 -4.26 16.35
N CYS A 27 -17.96 -3.04 15.78
CA CYS A 27 -18.27 -1.82 16.53
C CYS A 27 -19.77 -1.48 16.50
N TYR A 28 -20.45 -1.82 15.40
CA TYR A 28 -21.84 -1.39 15.16
C TYR A 28 -22.82 -2.56 14.98
N GLY A 29 -22.34 -3.79 14.82
CA GLY A 29 -23.18 -4.97 14.54
C GLY A 29 -23.87 -4.90 13.18
N LEU A 30 -23.29 -4.18 12.22
CA LEU A 30 -23.88 -3.95 10.90
C LEU A 30 -23.18 -4.77 9.84
N GLU A 31 -23.98 -5.36 8.92
CA GLU A 31 -23.46 -5.98 7.70
C GLU A 31 -23.19 -4.92 6.63
N SER A 32 -22.20 -5.20 5.77
CA SER A 32 -21.82 -4.33 4.67
C SER A 32 -21.24 -5.13 3.51
N THR A 33 -21.30 -4.58 2.29
CA THR A 33 -20.73 -5.18 1.08
C THR A 33 -19.40 -4.51 0.77
N VAL A 34 -18.36 -5.30 0.49
CA VAL A 34 -17.04 -4.78 0.13
C VAL A 34 -16.96 -4.56 -1.37
N ILE A 35 -16.65 -3.32 -1.75
CA ILE A 35 -16.27 -2.95 -3.11
C ILE A 35 -14.99 -2.14 -3.00
N ASN A 36 -13.86 -2.76 -3.33
CA ASN A 36 -12.56 -2.11 -3.21
C ASN A 36 -12.51 -0.82 -4.04
N PRO A 37 -11.82 0.24 -3.57
CA PRO A 37 -11.74 1.49 -4.28
C PRO A 37 -11.02 1.33 -5.61
N PRO A 38 -11.39 2.09 -6.65
CA PRO A 38 -10.74 2.03 -7.94
C PRO A 38 -9.32 2.62 -7.86
N VAL A 39 -8.38 1.96 -8.52
CA VAL A 39 -7.04 2.49 -8.76
C VAL A 39 -6.87 2.71 -10.27
N GLU A 40 -6.34 3.86 -10.66
CA GLU A 40 -6.11 4.22 -12.07
C GLU A 40 -4.89 3.48 -12.63
N THR A 41 -4.95 2.14 -12.67
CA THR A 41 -3.83 1.26 -13.05
C THR A 41 -3.32 1.57 -14.45
N ALA A 42 -4.19 2.00 -15.37
CA ALA A 42 -3.83 2.40 -16.73
C ALA A 42 -2.84 3.59 -16.80
N ARG A 43 -2.72 4.38 -15.73
CA ARG A 43 -1.77 5.50 -15.66
C ARG A 43 -0.33 5.07 -15.34
N PHE A 44 -0.13 3.82 -14.96
CA PHE A 44 1.15 3.23 -14.58
C PHE A 44 1.63 2.28 -15.67
N SER A 45 2.93 2.27 -15.92
CA SER A 45 3.55 1.39 -16.91
C SER A 45 4.42 0.36 -16.22
N CYS A 46 4.28 -0.90 -16.60
CA CYS A 46 5.17 -1.96 -16.15
C CYS A 46 6.61 -1.65 -16.61
N SER A 47 7.56 -1.90 -15.72
CA SER A 47 8.98 -1.59 -15.99
C SER A 47 9.89 -2.60 -15.28
N ASP A 48 10.87 -3.10 -16.01
CA ASP A 48 11.93 -3.96 -15.48
C ASP A 48 13.14 -3.18 -14.95
N VAL A 49 13.08 -1.84 -14.98
CA VAL A 49 14.15 -0.98 -14.43
C VAL A 49 14.17 -1.10 -12.92
N ASP A 50 15.35 -1.36 -12.35
CA ASP A 50 15.60 -1.36 -10.90
C ASP A 50 16.82 -0.48 -10.61
N ASP A 51 16.57 0.70 -10.06
CA ASP A 51 17.62 1.65 -9.65
C ASP A 51 18.15 1.36 -8.22
N GLY A 52 17.79 0.24 -7.64
CA GLY A 52 18.33 -0.25 -6.38
C GLY A 52 17.80 0.47 -5.14
N PHE A 53 16.67 1.17 -5.22
CA PHE A 53 16.05 1.82 -4.06
C PHE A 53 14.70 1.21 -3.69
N PHE A 54 14.40 1.24 -2.40
CA PHE A 54 13.06 0.95 -1.89
C PHE A 54 12.26 2.25 -1.81
N LEU A 55 10.94 2.16 -2.04
CA LEU A 55 10.06 3.32 -2.13
C LEU A 55 9.02 3.32 -1.01
N ILE A 56 8.79 4.48 -0.41
CA ILE A 56 7.60 4.77 0.40
C ILE A 56 6.87 5.96 -0.19
N VAL A 57 5.57 5.83 -0.43
CA VAL A 57 4.69 6.92 -0.83
C VAL A 57 3.59 7.04 0.22
N SER A 58 3.65 8.09 1.06
CA SER A 58 2.75 8.21 2.21
C SER A 58 2.67 9.63 2.76
N ARG A 59 1.57 9.93 3.46
CA ARG A 59 1.58 11.03 4.43
C ARG A 59 2.47 10.66 5.61
N LEU A 60 3.35 11.56 6.03
CA LEU A 60 4.34 11.30 7.09
C LEU A 60 3.71 11.50 8.48
N LEU A 61 2.93 10.49 8.89
CA LEU A 61 2.23 10.41 10.17
C LEU A 61 2.76 9.23 11.00
N GLY A 62 2.74 9.34 12.33
CA GLY A 62 3.35 8.35 13.22
C GLY A 62 2.81 6.93 13.06
N TYR A 63 1.49 6.77 12.86
CA TYR A 63 0.89 5.46 12.69
C TYR A 63 1.28 4.75 11.39
N LYS A 64 1.82 5.48 10.41
CA LYS A 64 2.35 4.92 9.16
C LYS A 64 3.67 4.18 9.34
N ARG A 65 4.31 4.30 10.51
CA ARG A 65 5.52 3.59 10.90
C ARG A 65 6.68 3.69 9.92
N ILE A 66 6.81 4.87 9.28
CA ILE A 66 7.91 5.15 8.34
C ILE A 66 9.25 5.16 9.09
N ASP A 67 9.23 5.54 10.38
CA ASP A 67 10.34 5.44 11.31
C ASP A 67 11.01 4.06 11.27
N LEU A 68 10.21 3.01 11.25
CA LEU A 68 10.69 1.63 11.18
C LEU A 68 11.49 1.35 9.91
N ALA A 69 10.99 1.81 8.75
CA ALA A 69 11.69 1.63 7.48
C ALA A 69 12.99 2.45 7.42
N VAL A 70 12.97 3.69 7.93
CA VAL A 70 14.18 4.54 8.02
C VAL A 70 15.25 3.87 8.85
N GLN A 71 14.90 3.31 10.01
CA GLN A 71 15.85 2.60 10.88
C GLN A 71 16.37 1.31 10.23
N ALA A 72 15.47 0.49 9.69
CA ALA A 72 15.82 -0.80 9.12
C ALA A 72 16.74 -0.64 7.90
N LEU A 73 16.36 0.16 6.93
CA LEU A 73 17.14 0.32 5.70
C LEU A 73 18.44 1.11 5.94
N GLY A 74 18.40 2.10 6.83
CA GLY A 74 19.61 2.82 7.26
C GLY A 74 20.64 1.88 7.90
N LYS A 75 20.19 0.97 8.80
CA LYS A 75 21.05 -0.06 9.41
C LYS A 75 21.64 -1.02 8.38
N ALA A 76 20.86 -1.38 7.36
CA ALA A 76 21.28 -2.32 6.32
C ALA A 76 22.03 -1.66 5.15
N GLY A 77 22.24 -0.33 5.17
CA GLY A 77 22.88 0.39 4.06
C GLY A 77 22.09 0.33 2.74
N ARG A 78 20.76 0.15 2.80
CA ARG A 78 19.88 0.11 1.62
C ARG A 78 19.33 1.50 1.33
N ARG A 79 19.25 1.84 0.03
CA ARG A 79 18.66 3.12 -0.39
C ARG A 79 17.15 3.11 -0.18
N LEU A 80 16.64 4.16 0.46
CA LEU A 80 15.21 4.38 0.71
C LEU A 80 14.81 5.76 0.21
N VAL A 81 13.85 5.81 -0.69
CA VAL A 81 13.22 7.03 -1.18
C VAL A 81 11.85 7.17 -0.55
N ILE A 82 11.58 8.34 0.04
CA ILE A 82 10.32 8.65 0.71
C ILE A 82 9.68 9.84 0.00
N LEU A 83 8.50 9.59 -0.58
CA LEU A 83 7.66 10.61 -1.22
C LEU A 83 6.49 10.95 -0.30
N GLY A 84 6.31 12.24 -0.04
CA GLY A 84 5.20 12.76 0.74
C GLY A 84 5.62 13.74 1.82
N GLU A 85 4.60 14.26 2.50
CA GLU A 85 4.73 15.30 3.51
C GLU A 85 3.92 14.96 4.76
N GLY A 86 4.29 15.56 5.88
CA GLY A 86 3.54 15.41 7.12
C GLY A 86 4.32 15.87 8.35
N PRO A 87 3.65 15.93 9.50
CA PRO A 87 4.23 16.48 10.74
C PRO A 87 5.42 15.69 11.27
N HIS A 88 5.60 14.42 10.85
CA HIS A 88 6.73 13.58 11.28
C HIS A 88 8.00 13.78 10.44
N LEU A 89 8.01 14.62 9.40
CA LEU A 89 9.17 14.80 8.50
C LEU A 89 10.46 15.18 9.25
N SER A 90 10.38 16.12 10.19
CA SER A 90 11.56 16.53 10.98
C SER A 90 12.13 15.34 11.73
N HIS A 91 11.32 14.64 12.50
CA HIS A 91 11.73 13.47 13.26
C HIS A 91 12.34 12.37 12.38
N LEU A 92 11.75 12.10 11.20
CA LEU A 92 12.29 11.11 10.28
C LEU A 92 13.64 11.52 9.69
N ARG A 93 13.84 12.82 9.41
CA ARG A 93 15.14 13.35 8.95
C ARG A 93 16.22 13.26 10.02
N ASP A 94 15.88 13.53 11.28
CA ASP A 94 16.83 13.49 12.41
C ASP A 94 17.37 12.07 12.64
N MET A 95 16.60 11.03 12.28
CA MET A 95 17.01 9.64 12.44
C MET A 95 17.55 9.00 11.15
N ALA A 96 17.47 9.70 10.01
CA ALA A 96 17.82 9.16 8.71
C ALA A 96 19.35 9.06 8.52
N GLY A 97 19.80 7.91 8.02
CA GLY A 97 21.15 7.73 7.53
C GLY A 97 21.33 8.24 6.10
N PRO A 98 22.56 8.21 5.56
CA PRO A 98 22.92 8.82 4.27
C PRO A 98 22.20 8.19 3.05
N GLY A 99 21.66 6.99 3.19
CA GLY A 99 20.91 6.30 2.11
C GLY A 99 19.42 6.63 2.07
N VAL A 100 18.91 7.53 2.92
CA VAL A 100 17.48 7.89 2.98
C VAL A 100 17.25 9.26 2.35
N GLU A 101 16.38 9.30 1.34
CA GLU A 101 16.05 10.50 0.56
C GLU A 101 14.59 10.91 0.78
N PHE A 102 14.34 12.20 1.01
CA PHE A 102 12.99 12.76 1.20
C PHE A 102 12.70 13.78 0.10
N HIS A 103 11.74 13.48 -0.77
CA HIS A 103 11.39 14.31 -1.93
C HIS A 103 10.13 15.16 -1.76
N GLY A 104 9.46 15.08 -0.61
CA GLY A 104 8.22 15.80 -0.38
C GLY A 104 7.08 15.32 -1.30
N ARG A 105 6.15 16.23 -1.60
CA ARG A 105 5.06 15.97 -2.53
C ARG A 105 5.52 16.23 -3.96
N LEU A 106 5.34 15.26 -4.82
CA LEU A 106 5.70 15.35 -6.23
C LEU A 106 4.45 15.39 -7.13
N PRO A 107 4.56 15.98 -8.35
CA PRO A 107 3.55 15.81 -9.39
C PRO A 107 3.39 14.33 -9.77
N ASP A 108 2.17 13.95 -10.18
CA ASP A 108 1.83 12.56 -10.51
C ASP A 108 2.79 11.89 -11.49
N ALA A 109 3.26 12.62 -12.51
CA ALA A 109 4.18 12.07 -13.49
C ALA A 109 5.54 11.68 -12.88
N ALA A 110 6.10 12.55 -12.03
CA ALA A 110 7.34 12.26 -11.32
C ALA A 110 7.16 11.12 -10.30
N MET A 111 6.04 11.09 -9.58
CA MET A 111 5.73 10.00 -8.65
C MET A 111 5.66 8.64 -9.37
N ARG A 112 5.03 8.58 -10.56
CA ARG A 112 4.98 7.35 -11.37
C ARG A 112 6.36 6.90 -11.84
N ASP A 113 7.28 7.83 -12.14
CA ASP A 113 8.65 7.48 -12.47
C ASP A 113 9.35 6.75 -11.30
N PHE A 114 9.20 7.24 -10.07
CA PHE A 114 9.71 6.54 -8.88
C PHE A 114 9.10 5.14 -8.72
N TYR A 115 7.80 4.98 -8.89
CA TYR A 115 7.16 3.65 -8.84
C TYR A 115 7.73 2.71 -9.89
N SER A 116 7.96 3.17 -11.12
CA SER A 116 8.44 2.33 -12.22
C SER A 116 9.89 1.88 -12.06
N ARG A 117 10.69 2.59 -11.27
CA ARG A 117 12.13 2.38 -11.11
C ARG A 117 12.56 1.85 -9.75
N CYS A 118 11.66 1.79 -8.78
CA CYS A 118 12.00 1.23 -7.48
C CYS A 118 12.20 -0.29 -7.57
N ARG A 119 12.95 -0.84 -6.62
CA ARG A 119 13.07 -2.28 -6.40
C ARG A 119 11.80 -2.87 -5.85
N ALA A 120 11.25 -2.24 -4.81
CA ALA A 120 10.00 -2.62 -4.17
C ALA A 120 9.38 -1.42 -3.43
N LEU A 121 8.06 -1.44 -3.24
CA LEU A 121 7.39 -0.54 -2.31
C LEU A 121 7.44 -1.11 -0.89
N ILE A 122 7.64 -0.26 0.12
CA ILE A 122 7.50 -0.64 1.53
C ILE A 122 6.25 0.01 2.12
N LEU A 123 5.38 -0.80 2.73
CA LEU A 123 4.19 -0.38 3.48
C LEU A 123 4.34 -0.78 4.94
N PRO A 124 4.98 0.05 5.80
CA PRO A 124 5.35 -0.37 7.16
C PRO A 124 4.24 -0.22 8.19
N GLY A 125 3.19 0.54 7.88
CA GLY A 125 2.02 0.74 8.73
C GLY A 125 0.83 -0.12 8.36
N GLU A 126 -0.14 -0.23 9.27
CA GLU A 126 -1.45 -0.81 8.98
C GLU A 126 -2.32 0.19 8.22
N GLU A 127 -2.92 -0.25 7.13
CA GLU A 127 -3.81 0.53 6.27
C GLU A 127 -5.19 -0.10 6.20
N ASP A 128 -6.19 0.71 5.89
CA ASP A 128 -7.56 0.20 5.70
C ASP A 128 -7.74 -0.53 4.37
N PHE A 129 -7.03 -0.11 3.31
CA PHE A 129 -6.98 -0.77 2.00
C PHE A 129 -5.55 -0.76 1.44
N GLY A 130 -4.97 0.43 1.27
CA GLY A 130 -3.65 0.61 0.68
C GLY A 130 -3.69 0.77 -0.84
N ILE A 131 -3.88 2.00 -1.32
CA ILE A 131 -3.82 2.32 -2.75
C ILE A 131 -2.39 2.22 -3.28
N THR A 132 -1.41 2.70 -2.53
CA THR A 132 0.01 2.73 -2.94
C THR A 132 0.60 1.36 -3.26
N PRO A 133 0.28 0.26 -2.54
CA PRO A 133 0.60 -1.11 -2.98
C PRO A 133 0.09 -1.45 -4.38
N VAL A 134 -1.16 -1.10 -4.68
CA VAL A 134 -1.74 -1.39 -5.99
C VAL A 134 -1.07 -0.56 -7.10
N GLU A 135 -0.71 0.70 -6.82
CA GLU A 135 0.06 1.56 -7.75
C GLU A 135 1.45 0.98 -8.05
N ALA A 136 2.17 0.49 -7.03
CA ALA A 136 3.45 -0.18 -7.22
C ALA A 136 3.30 -1.46 -8.05
N MET A 137 2.31 -2.28 -7.73
CA MET A 137 2.01 -3.50 -8.48
C MET A 137 1.57 -3.20 -9.92
N ALA A 138 0.90 -2.08 -10.20
CA ALA A 138 0.58 -1.64 -11.54
C ALA A 138 1.84 -1.28 -12.37
N CYS A 139 2.96 -0.98 -11.70
CA CYS A 139 4.28 -0.87 -12.32
C CYS A 139 5.04 -2.22 -12.40
N GLY A 140 4.42 -3.33 -11.99
CA GLY A 140 5.08 -4.64 -11.92
C GLY A 140 6.04 -4.79 -10.73
N LYS A 141 5.96 -3.90 -9.73
CA LYS A 141 6.89 -3.88 -8.59
C LYS A 141 6.30 -4.62 -7.39
N PRO A 142 7.10 -5.46 -6.71
CA PRO A 142 6.66 -6.16 -5.51
C PRO A 142 6.49 -5.21 -4.33
N VAL A 143 5.73 -5.67 -3.34
CA VAL A 143 5.43 -4.91 -2.13
C VAL A 143 5.94 -5.63 -0.89
N ILE A 144 6.62 -4.91 -0.01
CA ILE A 144 6.99 -5.38 1.34
C ILE A 144 6.03 -4.71 2.32
N ALA A 145 5.11 -5.48 2.90
CA ALA A 145 4.05 -4.92 3.69
C ALA A 145 3.98 -5.49 5.10
N PHE A 146 3.53 -4.67 6.05
CA PHE A 146 3.11 -5.17 7.35
C PHE A 146 1.87 -6.06 7.17
N GLY A 147 1.96 -7.31 7.62
CA GLY A 147 0.93 -8.33 7.40
C GLY A 147 -0.35 -8.10 8.21
N LYS A 148 -0.95 -6.90 8.10
CA LYS A 148 -2.21 -6.53 8.73
C LYS A 148 -3.05 -5.58 7.88
N GLY A 149 -4.32 -5.52 8.20
CA GLY A 149 -5.27 -4.59 7.57
C GLY A 149 -5.45 -4.85 6.08
N GLY A 150 -5.60 -3.78 5.31
CA GLY A 150 -5.83 -3.83 3.87
C GLY A 150 -4.68 -4.40 3.04
N ALA A 151 -3.45 -4.44 3.59
CA ALA A 151 -2.34 -5.11 2.91
C ALA A 151 -2.62 -6.59 2.65
N LEU A 152 -3.36 -7.26 3.53
CA LEU A 152 -3.78 -8.66 3.36
C LEU A 152 -4.80 -8.87 2.23
N GLU A 153 -5.41 -7.80 1.74
CA GLU A 153 -6.36 -7.82 0.63
C GLU A 153 -5.71 -7.47 -0.71
N THR A 154 -4.68 -6.63 -0.68
CA THR A 154 -4.04 -6.10 -1.87
C THR A 154 -2.78 -6.87 -2.28
N VAL A 155 -2.06 -7.44 -1.32
CA VAL A 155 -0.79 -8.16 -1.56
C VAL A 155 -1.00 -9.67 -1.41
N VAL A 156 -0.39 -10.46 -2.29
CA VAL A 156 -0.36 -11.93 -2.23
C VAL A 156 1.07 -12.36 -1.92
N ASP A 157 1.25 -12.95 -0.72
CA ASP A 157 2.57 -13.38 -0.23
C ASP A 157 3.28 -14.34 -1.21
N GLY A 158 4.54 -14.06 -1.52
CA GLY A 158 5.34 -14.83 -2.47
C GLY A 158 4.97 -14.67 -3.96
N ARG A 159 3.91 -13.88 -4.29
CA ARG A 159 3.48 -13.65 -5.68
C ARG A 159 3.52 -12.19 -6.09
N THR A 160 3.03 -11.30 -5.25
CA THR A 160 3.04 -9.86 -5.53
C THR A 160 3.81 -9.06 -4.47
N GLY A 161 4.34 -9.74 -3.47
CA GLY A 161 5.13 -9.14 -2.40
C GLY A 161 5.41 -10.13 -1.29
N VAL A 162 5.93 -9.60 -0.19
CA VAL A 162 6.23 -10.34 1.04
C VAL A 162 5.67 -9.62 2.25
N PHE A 163 5.23 -10.37 3.27
CA PHE A 163 4.80 -9.77 4.53
C PHE A 163 5.89 -9.88 5.60
N PHE A 164 6.05 -8.83 6.40
CA PHE A 164 6.65 -8.93 7.71
C PHE A 164 5.57 -8.92 8.79
N ARG A 165 5.80 -9.64 9.89
CA ARG A 165 4.74 -9.97 10.86
C ARG A 165 4.78 -9.12 12.12
N GLU A 166 5.94 -8.57 12.46
CA GLU A 166 6.17 -7.74 13.64
C GLU A 166 6.69 -6.37 13.24
N GLN A 167 6.15 -5.31 13.83
CA GLN A 167 6.60 -3.95 13.57
C GLN A 167 7.92 -3.65 14.30
N ASN A 168 8.96 -4.41 13.99
CA ASN A 168 10.32 -4.21 14.43
C ASN A 168 11.31 -4.27 13.26
N VAL A 169 12.53 -3.77 13.50
CA VAL A 169 13.58 -3.65 12.48
C VAL A 169 13.96 -5.00 11.89
N ASP A 170 14.12 -6.02 12.72
CA ASP A 170 14.62 -7.32 12.29
C ASP A 170 13.60 -8.05 11.41
N SER A 171 12.30 -7.99 11.76
CA SER A 171 11.22 -8.57 10.92
C SER A 171 11.08 -7.87 9.57
N LEU A 172 11.27 -6.54 9.52
CA LEU A 172 11.27 -5.82 8.24
C LEU A 172 12.50 -6.15 7.40
N LEU A 173 13.69 -6.25 8.01
CA LEU A 173 14.92 -6.63 7.30
C LEU A 173 14.84 -8.03 6.71
N ASP A 174 14.32 -9.01 7.46
CA ASP A 174 14.06 -10.36 6.94
C ASP A 174 13.14 -10.30 5.69
N ALA A 175 12.10 -9.50 5.72
CA ALA A 175 11.22 -9.34 4.56
C ALA A 175 11.91 -8.63 3.38
N VAL A 176 12.79 -7.66 3.64
CA VAL A 176 13.62 -7.03 2.59
C VAL A 176 14.53 -8.07 1.94
N GLU A 177 15.24 -8.88 2.72
CA GLU A 177 16.12 -9.93 2.21
C GLU A 177 15.35 -10.99 1.39
N ARG A 178 14.19 -11.43 1.87
CA ARG A 178 13.31 -12.35 1.12
C ARG A 178 12.83 -11.72 -0.18
N CYS A 179 12.48 -10.44 -0.18
CA CYS A 179 12.07 -9.73 -1.38
C CYS A 179 13.21 -9.63 -2.40
N GLU A 180 14.45 -9.36 -1.96
CA GLU A 180 15.64 -9.30 -2.80
C GLU A 180 16.04 -10.68 -3.37
N ALA A 181 15.79 -11.75 -2.63
CA ALA A 181 16.11 -13.12 -3.04
C ALA A 181 15.05 -13.74 -3.98
N THR A 182 13.90 -13.10 -4.15
CA THR A 182 12.78 -13.62 -4.96
C THR A 182 12.88 -13.11 -6.41
N ALA A 183 12.79 -14.03 -7.37
CA ALA A 183 12.59 -13.66 -8.78
C ALA A 183 11.12 -13.31 -9.01
N TRP A 184 10.84 -12.03 -9.23
CA TRP A 184 9.50 -11.51 -9.40
C TRP A 184 9.03 -11.58 -10.86
N ASP A 185 7.79 -12.03 -11.07
CA ASP A 185 7.09 -11.98 -12.35
C ASP A 185 6.33 -10.64 -12.45
N SER A 186 6.99 -9.61 -13.00
CA SER A 186 6.42 -8.26 -13.16
C SER A 186 5.08 -8.26 -13.92
N PRO A 187 4.92 -9.00 -15.04
CA PRO A 187 3.61 -9.17 -15.69
C PRO A 187 2.53 -9.75 -14.79
N ALA A 188 2.84 -10.79 -14.00
CA ALA A 188 1.86 -11.39 -13.09
C ALA A 188 1.50 -10.44 -11.94
N ILE A 189 2.46 -9.69 -11.40
CA ILE A 189 2.22 -8.65 -10.39
C ILE A 189 1.27 -7.59 -10.96
N ARG A 190 1.52 -7.09 -12.17
CA ARG A 190 0.65 -6.13 -12.83
C ARG A 190 -0.75 -6.68 -13.07
N ALA A 191 -0.87 -7.91 -13.56
CA ALA A 191 -2.17 -8.55 -13.79
C ALA A 191 -3.02 -8.62 -12.50
N HIS A 192 -2.36 -8.83 -11.35
CA HIS A 192 -3.04 -8.77 -10.06
C HIS A 192 -3.54 -7.35 -9.75
N ALA A 193 -2.73 -6.30 -9.98
CA ALA A 193 -3.14 -4.92 -9.77
C ALA A 193 -4.38 -4.53 -10.60
N GLU A 194 -4.52 -5.06 -11.82
CA GLU A 194 -5.69 -4.79 -12.70
C GLU A 194 -7.01 -5.27 -12.10
N THR A 195 -7.01 -6.22 -11.16
CA THR A 195 -8.22 -6.64 -10.43
C THR A 195 -8.81 -5.54 -9.54
N PHE A 196 -8.04 -4.48 -9.29
CA PHE A 196 -8.43 -3.26 -8.55
C PHE A 196 -8.58 -2.05 -9.47
N SER A 197 -8.58 -2.23 -10.79
CA SER A 197 -8.73 -1.15 -11.76
C SER A 197 -10.09 -0.46 -11.65
N ARG A 198 -10.19 0.71 -12.27
CA ARG A 198 -11.45 1.45 -12.39
C ARG A 198 -12.53 0.62 -13.08
N GLU A 199 -12.18 -0.11 -14.13
CA GLU A 199 -13.08 -0.97 -14.88
C GLU A 199 -13.64 -2.08 -14.00
N SER A 200 -12.77 -2.77 -13.25
CA SER A 200 -13.15 -3.81 -12.30
C SER A 200 -14.06 -3.27 -11.18
N PHE A 201 -13.80 -2.05 -10.71
CA PHE A 201 -14.67 -1.36 -9.76
C PHE A 201 -16.06 -1.10 -10.34
N LEU A 202 -16.15 -0.54 -11.54
CA LEU A 202 -17.42 -0.25 -12.20
C LEU A 202 -18.26 -1.51 -12.46
N GLU A 203 -17.62 -2.61 -12.85
CA GLU A 203 -18.31 -3.90 -13.00
C GLU A 203 -18.90 -4.39 -11.68
N LYS A 204 -18.14 -4.33 -10.60
CA LYS A 204 -18.62 -4.72 -9.25
C LYS A 204 -19.76 -3.83 -8.79
N MET A 205 -19.65 -2.52 -9.02
CA MET A 205 -20.71 -1.55 -8.72
C MET A 205 -21.99 -1.87 -9.51
N THR A 206 -21.89 -2.08 -10.83
CA THR A 206 -23.04 -2.40 -11.67
C THR A 206 -23.73 -3.69 -11.21
N ARG A 207 -22.97 -4.75 -10.91
CA ARG A 207 -23.55 -6.01 -10.39
C ARG A 207 -24.27 -5.83 -9.04
N THR A 208 -23.74 -4.97 -8.18
CA THR A 208 -24.31 -4.76 -6.84
C THR A 208 -25.59 -3.92 -6.89
N PHE A 209 -25.69 -3.00 -7.86
CA PHE A 209 -26.82 -2.08 -7.99
C PHE A 209 -27.73 -2.36 -9.20
N ALA A 210 -27.42 -3.37 -10.04
CA ALA A 210 -28.34 -3.81 -11.07
C ALA A 210 -29.56 -4.44 -10.38
N VAL A 211 -30.65 -3.70 -10.36
CA VAL A 211 -31.99 -4.12 -9.96
C VAL A 211 -32.69 -4.71 -11.18
#